data_5423e2f7b4d5d49ef0e1f4f14fad8e76
#
_entry.id   5423e2f7b4d5d49ef0e1f4f14fad8e76
#
_cell.length_a   1.000
_cell.length_b   1.000
_cell.length_c   1.000
_cell.angle_alpha   90.00
_cell.angle_beta   90.00
_cell.angle_gamma   90.00
#
_symmetry.space_group_name_H-M   'P 1'
#
loop_
_entity.id
_entity.type
_entity.pdbx_description
1 polymer ?
#
loop_
_entity_poly.entity_id
_entity_poly.type
_entity_poly.pdbx_seq_one_letter_code
_entity_poly.pdbx_strand_id
1 'polypeptide(L)'
;MARAKAAFYCTECGNETLKWQGRCPACGAWNTIVEQPDKDSKKKAGLPAPVGVDMRHPRLMAEVEAVDELRFHTGMNELDRVLGGGAVKGSLVLVGGAPGIGKSTLMLQICDNLCRFSSVLYVSGEESERQIKLRAQRLAIREEGLYLYSETNLDDIVAAVQGKKPDILIVDSIQTIYNGDSNSSPGSVAQVKECTMALMHVAKGLGVTVFVVGHINKEGSLAGPKVLEHMVDCVLHFEGEEHNSYRILRAAKNRFGATNEIGVFEMGDQGLIEVPNPSEAMLSGRPENMPGSCVTCVMEGVRPVLAEVQALLSPSAYGNSRRTSNGFDYNRAMMMLAVLEKRGGLALSNCDFYVNVIGGLTLNEPAADLALITALASSFRDKPVPFDLAAIGEVGLTGELRSVSAVNQRISEVRRLGFTKCLVPARSTGKIIAPAGLTLIRVSNIREAIAVLI
;
A
#
# COMPACT_ATOMS: atom_id res chain seq x y z
N MET A 1 24.87 22.74 -46.16
CA MET A 1 24.78 23.00 -44.71
C MET A 1 23.31 22.88 -44.34
N ALA A 2 22.89 21.76 -43.76
CA ALA A 2 21.51 21.54 -43.29
C ALA A 2 21.39 22.21 -41.93
N ARG A 3 20.52 23.27 -41.83
CA ARG A 3 20.15 23.85 -40.53
C ARG A 3 19.47 22.77 -39.68
N ALA A 4 20.04 22.52 -38.50
CA ALA A 4 19.40 21.68 -37.48
C ALA A 4 17.99 22.25 -37.23
N LYS A 5 16.98 21.41 -37.31
CA LYS A 5 15.58 21.79 -36.99
C LYS A 5 15.48 21.95 -35.47
N ALA A 6 15.22 23.16 -35.01
CA ALA A 6 14.87 23.43 -33.64
C ALA A 6 13.62 22.60 -33.28
N ALA A 7 13.73 21.76 -32.25
CA ALA A 7 12.62 21.03 -31.70
C ALA A 7 12.12 21.74 -30.43
N PHE A 8 10.82 21.83 -30.26
CA PHE A 8 10.19 22.37 -29.07
C PHE A 8 9.50 21.23 -28.32
N TYR A 9 9.45 21.28 -27.00
CA TYR A 9 8.75 20.28 -26.21
C TYR A 9 7.87 20.94 -25.14
N CYS A 10 6.81 20.25 -24.77
CA CYS A 10 5.90 20.66 -23.70
C CYS A 10 6.48 20.24 -22.33
N THR A 11 6.62 21.17 -21.40
CA THR A 11 7.12 20.93 -20.04
C THR A 11 6.16 20.08 -19.19
N GLU A 12 4.87 20.06 -19.55
CA GLU A 12 3.83 19.31 -18.80
C GLU A 12 3.71 17.84 -19.23
N CYS A 13 3.69 17.58 -20.54
CA CYS A 13 3.43 16.23 -21.05
C CYS A 13 4.56 15.65 -21.92
N GLY A 14 5.65 16.40 -22.16
CA GLY A 14 6.78 15.96 -22.97
C GLY A 14 6.50 15.87 -24.49
N ASN A 15 5.34 16.31 -24.97
CA ASN A 15 5.01 16.25 -26.39
C ASN A 15 5.95 17.15 -27.21
N GLU A 16 6.58 16.61 -28.25
CA GLU A 16 7.52 17.34 -29.11
C GLU A 16 6.80 17.96 -30.31
N THR A 17 7.17 19.22 -30.63
CA THR A 17 6.64 19.94 -31.77
C THR A 17 7.76 20.60 -32.59
N LEU A 18 7.55 20.73 -33.91
CA LEU A 18 8.55 21.34 -34.82
C LEU A 18 8.55 22.85 -34.77
N LYS A 19 7.53 23.48 -34.13
CA LYS A 19 7.37 24.94 -34.02
C LYS A 19 6.83 25.25 -32.64
N TRP A 20 7.23 26.41 -32.13
CA TRP A 20 6.64 26.95 -30.91
C TRP A 20 5.13 27.20 -31.09
N GLN A 21 4.33 26.82 -30.11
CA GLN A 21 2.88 27.03 -30.06
C GLN A 21 2.52 27.48 -28.64
N GLY A 22 1.66 28.47 -28.52
CA GLY A 22 1.23 28.99 -27.21
C GLY A 22 0.41 28.00 -26.40
N ARG A 23 -0.15 26.97 -27.06
CA ARG A 23 -0.90 25.87 -26.40
C ARG A 23 -0.41 24.52 -26.88
N CYS A 24 -0.18 23.59 -25.96
CA CYS A 24 0.25 22.25 -26.32
C CYS A 24 -0.88 21.46 -27.02
N PRO A 25 -0.63 20.87 -28.21
CA PRO A 25 -1.66 20.15 -28.96
C PRO A 25 -2.03 18.80 -28.29
N ALA A 26 -1.18 18.25 -27.42
CA ALA A 26 -1.42 16.97 -26.78
C ALA A 26 -2.17 17.10 -25.44
N CYS A 27 -1.71 17.98 -24.53
CA CYS A 27 -2.32 18.14 -23.21
C CYS A 27 -3.17 19.40 -23.05
N GLY A 28 -3.15 20.32 -24.02
CA GLY A 28 -3.94 21.55 -23.99
C GLY A 28 -3.42 22.65 -23.06
N ALA A 29 -2.30 22.44 -22.37
CA ALA A 29 -1.71 23.44 -21.47
C ALA A 29 -1.17 24.65 -22.23
N TRP A 30 -1.32 25.85 -21.64
CA TRP A 30 -0.87 27.10 -22.23
C TRP A 30 0.54 27.46 -21.74
N ASN A 31 1.36 28.06 -22.64
CA ASN A 31 2.72 28.54 -22.36
C ASN A 31 3.69 27.49 -21.81
N THR A 32 3.48 26.21 -22.17
CA THR A 32 4.29 25.07 -21.72
C THR A 32 5.25 24.55 -22.79
N ILE A 33 5.27 25.16 -23.98
CA ILE A 33 6.16 24.75 -25.07
C ILE A 33 7.43 25.60 -25.05
N VAL A 34 8.56 24.95 -24.81
CA VAL A 34 9.89 25.56 -24.77
C VAL A 34 10.81 24.95 -25.82
N GLU A 35 11.79 25.73 -26.27
CA GLU A 35 12.79 25.28 -27.24
C GLU A 35 13.75 24.29 -26.62
N GLN A 36 14.01 23.20 -27.32
CA GLN A 36 14.99 22.20 -26.88
C GLN A 36 16.41 22.79 -27.11
N PRO A 37 17.26 22.93 -26.07
CA PRO A 37 18.61 23.43 -26.26
C PRO A 37 19.43 22.49 -27.15
N ASP A 38 20.20 23.06 -28.08
CA ASP A 38 21.07 22.32 -28.99
C ASP A 38 22.01 21.36 -28.22
N LYS A 39 22.03 20.11 -28.63
CA LYS A 39 22.84 19.04 -28.04
C LYS A 39 24.37 19.25 -28.14
N ASP A 40 24.82 20.31 -28.82
CA ASP A 40 26.24 20.51 -29.17
C ASP A 40 27.01 21.53 -28.33
N SER A 41 26.43 22.17 -27.32
CA SER A 41 27.13 23.13 -26.48
C SER A 41 27.11 22.74 -25.01
N LYS A 42 28.00 21.94 -24.62
CA LYS A 42 28.77 21.77 -23.39
C LYS A 42 29.07 20.28 -23.20
N LYS A 43 30.34 19.92 -23.24
CA LYS A 43 30.85 18.73 -22.57
C LYS A 43 30.46 18.89 -21.09
N LYS A 44 29.27 18.39 -20.69
CA LYS A 44 28.90 18.26 -19.31
C LYS A 44 29.88 17.30 -18.66
N ALA A 45 30.39 17.67 -17.51
CA ALA A 45 30.98 16.71 -16.61
C ALA A 45 29.91 15.62 -16.45
N GLY A 46 30.09 14.47 -17.11
CA GLY A 46 29.14 13.39 -17.09
C GLY A 46 28.98 12.94 -15.66
N LEU A 47 27.76 12.57 -15.28
CA LEU A 47 27.56 11.67 -14.15
C LEU A 47 28.72 10.65 -14.17
N PRO A 48 29.44 10.45 -13.05
CA PRO A 48 30.60 9.55 -13.05
C PRO A 48 30.17 8.21 -13.62
N ALA A 49 30.91 7.76 -14.62
CA ALA A 49 30.72 6.44 -15.18
C ALA A 49 30.77 5.41 -14.03
N PRO A 50 29.89 4.41 -14.01
CA PRO A 50 29.87 3.41 -12.93
C PRO A 50 31.29 2.82 -12.81
N VAL A 51 31.92 3.08 -11.66
CA VAL A 51 33.26 2.57 -11.37
C VAL A 51 33.08 1.10 -10.97
N GLY A 52 33.54 0.20 -11.82
CA GLY A 52 33.80 -1.19 -11.43
C GLY A 52 32.85 -2.27 -11.94
N VAL A 53 31.90 -1.96 -12.82
CA VAL A 53 31.18 -3.02 -13.54
C VAL A 53 31.51 -2.91 -15.02
N ASP A 54 32.15 -3.93 -15.54
CA ASP A 54 32.42 -4.08 -16.97
C ASP A 54 31.12 -4.39 -17.74
N MET A 55 30.21 -3.38 -17.76
CA MET A 55 28.88 -3.47 -18.37
C MET A 55 28.87 -3.06 -19.85
N ARG A 56 30.05 -2.90 -20.48
CA ARG A 56 30.14 -2.41 -21.86
C ARG A 56 30.01 -3.50 -22.91
N HIS A 57 30.01 -4.75 -22.52
CA HIS A 57 29.92 -5.87 -23.48
C HIS A 57 28.75 -6.78 -23.17
N PRO A 58 27.98 -7.20 -24.18
CA PRO A 58 26.95 -8.24 -23.99
C PRO A 58 27.65 -9.53 -23.50
N ARG A 59 27.04 -10.16 -22.49
CA ARG A 59 27.48 -11.47 -21.97
C ARG A 59 26.45 -12.53 -22.31
N LEU A 60 26.88 -13.74 -22.56
CA LEU A 60 25.98 -14.86 -22.66
C LEU A 60 25.29 -15.10 -21.30
N MET A 61 24.00 -15.41 -21.30
CA MET A 61 23.27 -15.69 -20.08
C MET A 61 23.92 -16.81 -19.23
N ALA A 62 24.53 -17.79 -19.89
CA ALA A 62 25.27 -18.87 -19.23
C ALA A 62 26.56 -18.43 -18.53
N GLU A 63 27.11 -17.26 -18.87
CA GLU A 63 28.31 -16.67 -18.24
C GLU A 63 27.97 -15.74 -17.08
N VAL A 64 26.68 -15.49 -16.85
CA VAL A 64 26.21 -14.69 -15.72
C VAL A 64 26.04 -15.63 -14.53
N GLU A 65 26.89 -15.50 -13.54
CA GLU A 65 26.73 -16.23 -12.29
C GLU A 65 25.45 -15.76 -11.60
N ALA A 66 24.54 -16.69 -11.32
CA ALA A 66 23.41 -16.46 -10.46
C ALA A 66 23.90 -16.46 -8.99
N VAL A 67 24.39 -15.31 -8.55
CA VAL A 67 24.67 -15.10 -7.12
C VAL A 67 23.34 -14.87 -6.42
N ASP A 68 23.13 -15.56 -5.32
CA ASP A 68 21.96 -15.32 -4.45
C ASP A 68 21.88 -13.83 -4.13
N GLU A 69 20.71 -13.23 -4.33
CA GLU A 69 20.48 -11.81 -4.08
C GLU A 69 20.77 -11.48 -2.61
N LEU A 70 21.82 -10.70 -2.38
CA LEU A 70 22.16 -10.25 -1.04
C LEU A 70 21.05 -9.29 -0.54
N ARG A 71 20.46 -9.63 0.60
CA ARG A 71 19.36 -8.85 1.18
C ARG A 71 19.75 -8.30 2.54
N PHE A 72 19.32 -7.08 2.79
CA PHE A 72 19.37 -6.45 4.10
C PHE A 72 18.06 -6.68 4.83
N HIS A 73 18.12 -7.34 5.99
CA HIS A 73 16.95 -7.46 6.86
C HIS A 73 16.73 -6.14 7.60
N THR A 74 15.52 -5.61 7.49
CA THR A 74 15.17 -4.31 8.07
C THR A 74 14.98 -4.37 9.59
N GLY A 75 14.88 -5.56 10.16
CA GLY A 75 14.57 -5.80 11.57
C GLY A 75 13.09 -5.73 11.88
N MET A 76 12.26 -5.50 10.87
CA MET A 76 10.82 -5.54 10.92
C MET A 76 10.31 -6.66 10.01
N ASN A 77 9.74 -7.72 10.60
CA ASN A 77 9.29 -8.90 9.84
C ASN A 77 8.14 -8.58 8.89
N GLU A 78 7.24 -7.66 9.28
CA GLU A 78 6.13 -7.23 8.44
C GLU A 78 6.63 -6.42 7.24
N LEU A 79 7.70 -5.61 7.38
CA LEU A 79 8.33 -4.93 6.25
C LEU A 79 9.13 -5.90 5.37
N ASP A 80 9.93 -6.77 5.97
CA ASP A 80 10.73 -7.76 5.24
C ASP A 80 9.83 -8.70 4.42
N ARG A 81 8.66 -9.07 4.95
CA ARG A 81 7.64 -9.83 4.22
C ARG A 81 7.22 -9.14 2.93
N VAL A 82 6.86 -7.86 3.01
CA VAL A 82 6.41 -7.08 1.84
C VAL A 82 7.54 -6.87 0.83
N LEU A 83 8.78 -6.76 1.31
CA LEU A 83 9.98 -6.69 0.48
C LEU A 83 10.34 -8.03 -0.19
N GLY A 84 9.73 -9.14 0.27
CA GLY A 84 10.04 -10.49 -0.22
C GLY A 84 11.25 -11.12 0.46
N GLY A 85 11.49 -10.79 1.73
CA GLY A 85 12.58 -11.30 2.57
C GLY A 85 13.69 -10.29 2.86
N GLY A 86 13.42 -8.99 2.67
CA GLY A 86 14.36 -7.90 2.93
C GLY A 86 14.73 -7.08 1.70
N ALA A 87 15.43 -5.97 1.91
CA ALA A 87 15.82 -5.05 0.84
C ALA A 87 17.02 -5.62 0.05
N VAL A 88 16.89 -5.73 -1.28
CA VAL A 88 17.93 -6.26 -2.14
C VAL A 88 19.05 -5.24 -2.32
N LYS A 89 20.32 -5.70 -2.25
CA LYS A 89 21.48 -4.85 -2.44
C LYS A 89 21.47 -4.20 -3.83
N GLY A 90 21.70 -2.89 -3.88
CA GLY A 90 21.69 -2.13 -5.13
C GLY A 90 20.28 -1.93 -5.72
N SER A 91 19.22 -2.12 -4.93
CA SER A 91 17.85 -1.83 -5.34
C SER A 91 17.44 -0.40 -4.98
N LEU A 92 16.42 0.11 -5.69
CA LEU A 92 15.75 1.36 -5.41
C LEU A 92 14.30 1.07 -4.98
N VAL A 93 14.00 1.36 -3.71
CA VAL A 93 12.69 1.14 -3.09
C VAL A 93 12.01 2.49 -2.87
N LEU A 94 10.83 2.67 -3.43
CA LEU A 94 9.98 3.85 -3.20
C LEU A 94 8.92 3.55 -2.14
N VAL A 95 8.87 4.37 -1.09
CA VAL A 95 7.87 4.30 -0.02
C VAL A 95 6.93 5.48 -0.14
N GLY A 96 5.73 5.22 -0.66
CA GLY A 96 4.68 6.21 -0.86
C GLY A 96 3.59 6.14 0.21
N GLY A 97 2.88 7.23 0.44
CA GLY A 97 1.76 7.30 1.38
C GLY A 97 1.36 8.73 1.70
N ALA A 98 0.19 8.93 2.31
CA ALA A 98 -0.30 10.23 2.74
C ALA A 98 0.70 10.92 3.71
N PRO A 99 0.74 12.26 3.76
CA PRO A 99 1.47 12.97 4.81
C PRO A 99 1.01 12.52 6.20
N GLY A 100 1.93 12.40 7.15
CA GLY A 100 1.62 11.99 8.54
C GLY A 100 1.35 10.49 8.76
N ILE A 101 1.31 9.65 7.71
CA ILE A 101 1.00 8.21 7.82
C ILE A 101 2.07 7.39 8.58
N GLY A 102 3.31 7.89 8.70
CA GLY A 102 4.40 7.23 9.40
C GLY A 102 5.60 6.83 8.54
N LYS A 103 5.70 7.29 7.28
CA LYS A 103 6.81 6.93 6.37
C LYS A 103 8.20 7.24 6.95
N SER A 104 8.42 8.48 7.38
CA SER A 104 9.70 8.91 7.98
C SER A 104 9.99 8.21 9.30
N THR A 105 8.95 7.86 10.06
CA THR A 105 9.06 7.05 11.28
C THR A 105 9.55 5.64 10.94
N LEU A 106 8.94 4.99 9.95
CA LEU A 106 9.37 3.68 9.46
C LEU A 106 10.84 3.70 9.02
N MET A 107 11.21 4.71 8.22
CA MET A 107 12.58 4.84 7.72
C MET A 107 13.60 5.02 8.84
N LEU A 108 13.29 5.80 9.87
CA LEU A 108 14.17 5.93 11.03
C LEU A 108 14.22 4.65 11.87
N GLN A 109 13.11 3.95 12.06
CA GLN A 109 13.09 2.71 12.85
C GLN A 109 13.91 1.58 12.19
N ILE A 110 13.87 1.44 10.86
CA ILE A 110 14.70 0.45 10.18
C ILE A 110 16.20 0.78 10.28
N CYS A 111 16.58 2.07 10.43
CA CYS A 111 17.97 2.45 10.64
C CYS A 111 18.55 1.78 11.88
N ASP A 112 17.78 1.62 12.99
CA ASP A 112 18.27 1.00 14.21
C ASP A 112 18.82 -0.41 14.00
N ASN A 113 18.16 -1.21 13.16
CA ASN A 113 18.62 -2.56 12.85
C ASN A 113 19.71 -2.56 11.77
N LEU A 114 19.52 -1.76 10.71
CA LEU A 114 20.44 -1.72 9.57
C LEU A 114 21.83 -1.21 9.99
N CYS A 115 21.90 -0.23 10.89
CA CYS A 115 23.18 0.32 11.38
C CYS A 115 24.03 -0.68 12.19
N ARG A 116 23.46 -1.82 12.61
CA ARG A 116 24.24 -2.89 13.30
C ARG A 116 25.21 -3.61 12.37
N PHE A 117 24.89 -3.66 11.10
CA PHE A 117 25.60 -4.50 10.11
C PHE A 117 26.02 -3.74 8.86
N SER A 118 25.58 -2.48 8.70
CA SER A 118 25.72 -1.69 7.50
C SER A 118 25.90 -0.22 7.82
N SER A 119 26.56 0.53 6.96
CA SER A 119 26.61 1.98 7.04
C SER A 119 25.38 2.59 6.37
N VAL A 120 24.67 3.46 7.10
CA VAL A 120 23.43 4.10 6.61
C VAL A 120 23.66 5.60 6.51
N LEU A 121 23.34 6.19 5.34
CA LEU A 121 23.24 7.63 5.15
C LEU A 121 21.77 8.02 5.01
N TYR A 122 21.30 8.85 5.94
CA TYR A 122 19.94 9.42 5.92
C TYR A 122 20.00 10.86 5.44
N VAL A 123 19.46 11.11 4.27
CA VAL A 123 19.36 12.44 3.66
C VAL A 123 17.95 12.97 3.88
N SER A 124 17.84 14.14 4.48
CA SER A 124 16.56 14.84 4.68
C SER A 124 16.54 16.16 3.94
N GLY A 125 15.52 16.37 3.14
CA GLY A 125 15.26 17.67 2.51
C GLY A 125 14.18 18.49 3.22
N GLU A 126 13.52 17.93 4.26
CA GLU A 126 12.43 18.61 4.97
C GLU A 126 12.80 18.98 6.40
N GLU A 127 13.58 18.15 7.08
CA GLU A 127 13.93 18.31 8.49
C GLU A 127 15.42 18.54 8.67
N SER A 128 15.75 19.39 9.64
CA SER A 128 17.13 19.59 10.08
C SER A 128 17.65 18.36 10.84
N GLU A 129 18.95 18.15 10.84
CA GLU A 129 19.61 17.06 11.59
C GLU A 129 19.21 17.04 13.08
N ARG A 130 19.00 18.23 13.68
CA ARG A 130 18.55 18.34 15.08
C ARG A 130 17.13 17.79 15.27
N GLN A 131 16.21 18.06 14.34
CA GLN A 131 14.84 17.54 14.41
C GLN A 131 14.81 16.03 14.23
N ILE A 132 15.58 15.51 13.27
CA ILE A 132 15.74 14.06 13.05
C ILE A 132 16.33 13.40 14.31
N LYS A 133 17.37 13.99 14.91
CA LYS A 133 17.96 13.47 16.14
C LYS A 133 16.96 13.41 17.30
N LEU A 134 16.18 14.45 17.52
CA LEU A 134 15.14 14.45 18.54
C LEU A 134 14.08 13.38 18.31
N ARG A 135 13.70 13.15 17.04
CA ARG A 135 12.79 12.07 16.65
C ARG A 135 13.42 10.70 16.89
N ALA A 136 14.68 10.50 16.49
CA ALA A 136 15.42 9.27 16.73
C ALA A 136 15.52 8.93 18.22
N GLN A 137 15.78 9.91 19.08
CA GLN A 137 15.80 9.73 20.53
C GLN A 137 14.43 9.31 21.10
N ARG A 138 13.33 9.92 20.62
CA ARG A 138 11.97 9.51 21.01
C ARG A 138 11.65 8.08 20.60
N LEU A 139 12.18 7.64 19.46
CA LEU A 139 12.02 6.28 18.92
C LEU A 139 13.05 5.30 19.51
N ALA A 140 13.92 5.74 20.44
CA ALA A 140 14.98 4.94 21.05
C ALA A 140 15.95 4.30 20.02
N ILE A 141 16.21 4.98 18.92
CA ILE A 141 17.08 4.53 17.84
C ILE A 141 18.54 4.73 18.24
N ARG A 142 19.38 3.74 17.98
CA ARG A 142 20.83 3.83 18.18
C ARG A 142 21.44 4.79 17.17
N GLU A 143 22.40 5.60 17.67
CA GLU A 143 23.04 6.63 16.86
C GLU A 143 24.29 6.10 16.13
N GLU A 144 24.85 4.96 16.51
CA GLU A 144 26.06 4.40 15.94
C GLU A 144 25.83 3.88 14.51
N GLY A 145 26.65 4.33 13.58
CA GLY A 145 26.57 3.91 12.17
C GLY A 145 25.56 4.67 11.32
N LEU A 146 24.77 5.58 11.90
CA LEU A 146 23.80 6.42 11.17
C LEU A 146 24.42 7.81 10.88
N TYR A 147 24.60 8.10 9.60
CA TYR A 147 25.01 9.43 9.12
C TYR A 147 23.77 10.22 8.73
N LEU A 148 23.66 11.45 9.26
CA LEU A 148 22.58 12.39 8.90
C LEU A 148 23.16 13.47 7.98
N TYR A 149 22.37 13.85 6.96
CA TYR A 149 22.72 14.92 6.04
C TYR A 149 21.45 15.70 5.63
N SER A 150 21.39 16.97 6.05
CA SER A 150 20.28 17.85 5.64
C SER A 150 20.68 18.58 4.38
N GLU A 151 20.27 18.06 3.22
CA GLU A 151 20.63 18.58 1.90
C GLU A 151 19.50 18.33 0.89
N THR A 152 19.35 19.24 -0.06
CA THR A 152 18.34 19.17 -1.12
C THR A 152 18.96 19.17 -2.52
N ASN A 153 20.24 19.55 -2.65
CA ASN A 153 20.96 19.51 -3.91
C ASN A 153 21.40 18.08 -4.24
N LEU A 154 20.97 17.56 -5.39
CA LEU A 154 21.26 16.20 -5.83
C LEU A 154 22.77 15.94 -6.00
N ASP A 155 23.53 16.90 -6.55
CA ASP A 155 24.96 16.73 -6.81
C ASP A 155 25.75 16.59 -5.50
N ASP A 156 25.39 17.37 -4.47
CA ASP A 156 26.00 17.30 -3.15
C ASP A 156 25.65 15.98 -2.45
N ILE A 157 24.41 15.49 -2.61
CA ILE A 157 24.00 14.17 -2.12
C ILE A 157 24.83 13.06 -2.79
N VAL A 158 24.96 13.09 -4.11
CA VAL A 158 25.76 12.10 -4.86
C VAL A 158 27.23 12.15 -4.45
N ALA A 159 27.79 13.34 -4.26
CA ALA A 159 29.18 13.51 -3.78
C ALA A 159 29.36 12.93 -2.37
N ALA A 160 28.38 13.16 -1.46
CA ALA A 160 28.41 12.58 -0.12
C ALA A 160 28.34 11.05 -0.15
N VAL A 161 27.49 10.46 -1.01
CA VAL A 161 27.43 8.99 -1.21
C VAL A 161 28.75 8.44 -1.73
N GLN A 162 29.37 9.08 -2.72
CA GLN A 162 30.66 8.66 -3.26
C GLN A 162 31.79 8.75 -2.22
N GLY A 163 31.77 9.78 -1.39
CA GLY A 163 32.77 9.99 -0.34
C GLY A 163 32.62 9.02 0.83
N LYS A 164 31.41 8.78 1.28
CA LYS A 164 31.10 7.92 2.44
C LYS A 164 30.95 6.44 2.07
N LYS A 165 30.51 6.15 0.82
CA LYS A 165 30.23 4.80 0.32
C LYS A 165 29.31 4.01 1.27
N PRO A 166 28.14 4.54 1.62
CA PRO A 166 27.21 3.83 2.49
C PRO A 166 26.68 2.57 1.81
N ASP A 167 26.31 1.56 2.57
CA ASP A 167 25.60 0.39 2.07
C ASP A 167 24.17 0.72 1.72
N ILE A 168 23.55 1.63 2.50
CA ILE A 168 22.16 2.03 2.40
C ILE A 168 22.04 3.56 2.42
N LEU A 169 21.28 4.10 1.48
CA LEU A 169 20.90 5.50 1.39
C LEU A 169 19.38 5.63 1.60
N ILE A 170 18.97 6.52 2.51
CA ILE A 170 17.58 6.91 2.69
C ILE A 170 17.43 8.37 2.26
N VAL A 171 16.44 8.67 1.41
CA VAL A 171 16.11 10.03 0.95
C VAL A 171 14.68 10.38 1.36
N ASP A 172 14.53 11.36 2.25
CA ASP A 172 13.26 11.80 2.81
C ASP A 172 13.09 13.33 2.67
N SER A 173 12.34 13.83 1.68
CA SER A 173 11.59 13.15 0.63
C SER A 173 12.12 13.50 -0.77
N ILE A 174 11.77 12.71 -1.78
CA ILE A 174 12.19 12.96 -3.16
C ILE A 174 11.64 14.29 -3.71
N GLN A 175 10.54 14.80 -3.18
CA GLN A 175 9.91 16.03 -3.62
C GLN A 175 10.74 17.27 -3.28
N THR A 176 11.60 17.20 -2.29
CA THR A 176 12.45 18.31 -1.86
C THR A 176 13.81 18.32 -2.55
N ILE A 177 14.21 17.18 -3.14
CA ILE A 177 15.48 17.09 -3.85
C ILE A 177 15.37 17.72 -5.24
N TYR A 178 16.38 18.49 -5.61
CA TYR A 178 16.44 19.14 -6.91
C TYR A 178 17.82 18.95 -7.59
N ASN A 179 17.78 18.93 -8.91
CA ASN A 179 18.96 19.00 -9.76
C ASN A 179 19.17 20.46 -10.17
N GLY A 180 20.29 21.06 -9.76
CA GLY A 180 20.62 22.47 -10.05
C GLY A 180 20.78 22.77 -11.55
N ASP A 181 21.09 21.77 -12.36
CA ASP A 181 21.25 21.88 -13.81
C ASP A 181 19.90 21.86 -14.57
N SER A 182 18.82 21.49 -13.91
CA SER A 182 17.49 21.43 -14.53
C SER A 182 16.78 22.77 -14.53
N ASN A 183 16.13 23.10 -15.64
CA ASN A 183 15.33 24.32 -15.76
C ASN A 183 13.92 24.20 -15.11
N SER A 184 13.59 23.04 -14.56
CA SER A 184 12.30 22.76 -13.93
C SER A 184 12.31 23.19 -12.47
N SER A 185 11.18 23.63 -11.93
CA SER A 185 11.06 24.01 -10.52
C SER A 185 11.27 22.82 -9.58
N PRO A 186 11.89 22.99 -8.40
CA PRO A 186 11.95 21.96 -7.38
C PRO A 186 10.56 21.38 -7.06
N GLY A 187 10.46 20.06 -6.85
CA GLY A 187 9.20 19.37 -6.60
C GLY A 187 8.33 19.12 -7.82
N SER A 188 8.68 19.68 -9.01
CA SER A 188 7.98 19.37 -10.25
C SER A 188 8.20 17.91 -10.68
N VAL A 189 7.26 17.37 -11.45
CA VAL A 189 7.33 16.01 -11.98
C VAL A 189 8.63 15.72 -12.73
N ALA A 190 9.12 16.70 -13.50
CA ALA A 190 10.37 16.58 -14.26
C ALA A 190 11.57 16.45 -13.30
N GLN A 191 11.66 17.30 -12.28
CA GLN A 191 12.71 17.25 -11.26
C GLN A 191 12.69 15.92 -10.49
N VAL A 192 11.53 15.51 -10.01
CA VAL A 192 11.38 14.25 -9.26
C VAL A 192 11.81 13.06 -10.12
N LYS A 193 11.49 13.06 -11.42
CA LYS A 193 11.93 12.04 -12.37
C LYS A 193 13.46 12.06 -12.56
N GLU A 194 14.06 13.21 -12.78
CA GLU A 194 15.50 13.37 -12.97
C GLU A 194 16.28 12.92 -11.72
N CYS A 195 15.86 13.37 -10.54
CA CYS A 195 16.46 12.96 -9.28
C CYS A 195 16.34 11.46 -9.03
N THR A 196 15.17 10.87 -9.31
CA THR A 196 14.97 9.42 -9.19
C THR A 196 15.87 8.64 -10.15
N MET A 197 16.06 9.12 -11.39
CA MET A 197 16.99 8.49 -12.33
C MET A 197 18.43 8.51 -11.82
N ALA A 198 18.88 9.63 -11.27
CA ALA A 198 20.22 9.74 -10.70
C ALA A 198 20.41 8.81 -9.50
N LEU A 199 19.42 8.75 -8.59
CA LEU A 199 19.44 7.81 -7.46
C LEU A 199 19.44 6.34 -7.92
N MET A 200 18.75 6.02 -9.01
CA MET A 200 18.79 4.69 -9.61
C MET A 200 20.20 4.36 -10.17
N HIS A 201 20.88 5.33 -10.78
CA HIS A 201 22.28 5.17 -11.21
C HIS A 201 23.19 4.96 -10.00
N VAL A 202 22.99 5.67 -8.90
CA VAL A 202 23.72 5.44 -7.64
C VAL A 202 23.46 4.01 -7.15
N ALA A 203 22.23 3.58 -7.09
CA ALA A 203 21.87 2.24 -6.63
C ALA A 203 22.54 1.16 -7.47
N LYS A 204 22.38 1.20 -8.80
CA LYS A 204 22.87 0.17 -9.71
C LYS A 204 24.39 0.28 -9.96
N GLY A 205 24.94 1.49 -10.01
CA GLY A 205 26.36 1.73 -10.33
C GLY A 205 27.29 1.55 -9.14
N LEU A 206 26.86 1.93 -7.93
CA LEU A 206 27.66 1.83 -6.71
C LEU A 206 27.25 0.65 -5.82
N GLY A 207 26.17 -0.07 -6.15
CA GLY A 207 25.65 -1.17 -5.35
C GLY A 207 25.06 -0.73 -4.01
N VAL A 208 24.60 0.53 -3.91
CA VAL A 208 23.97 1.10 -2.73
C VAL A 208 22.49 0.80 -2.74
N THR A 209 21.93 0.28 -1.67
CA THR A 209 20.48 0.12 -1.55
C THR A 209 19.84 1.46 -1.20
N VAL A 210 18.87 1.91 -2.01
CA VAL A 210 18.29 3.23 -1.85
C VAL A 210 16.81 3.12 -1.48
N PHE A 211 16.44 3.72 -0.35
CA PHE A 211 15.05 3.97 0.01
C PHE A 211 14.70 5.43 -0.27
N VAL A 212 13.61 5.63 -0.98
CA VAL A 212 13.12 6.97 -1.32
C VAL A 212 11.71 7.15 -0.75
N VAL A 213 11.52 8.16 0.06
CA VAL A 213 10.19 8.54 0.57
C VAL A 213 9.51 9.47 -0.42
N GLY A 214 8.22 9.20 -0.70
CA GLY A 214 7.39 10.03 -1.55
C GLY A 214 6.02 10.30 -0.94
N HIS A 215 5.45 11.49 -1.22
CA HIS A 215 4.07 11.83 -0.84
C HIS A 215 3.09 11.45 -1.94
N ILE A 216 1.92 10.95 -1.55
CA ILE A 216 0.81 10.63 -2.45
C ILE A 216 -0.25 11.74 -2.31
N ASN A 217 -0.90 12.12 -3.40
CA ASN A 217 -2.03 13.05 -3.39
C ASN A 217 -3.26 12.41 -2.73
N LYS A 218 -4.25 13.23 -2.32
CA LYS A 218 -5.52 12.78 -1.71
C LYS A 218 -6.30 11.79 -2.58
N GLU A 219 -6.01 11.72 -3.88
CA GLU A 219 -6.60 10.77 -4.84
C GLU A 219 -5.87 9.40 -4.88
N GLY A 220 -4.92 9.15 -3.96
CA GLY A 220 -4.16 7.89 -3.90
C GLY A 220 -3.10 7.74 -4.99
N SER A 221 -2.88 8.77 -5.82
CA SER A 221 -1.79 8.81 -6.80
C SER A 221 -0.57 9.51 -6.20
N LEU A 222 0.64 9.00 -6.45
CA LEU A 222 1.87 9.71 -6.12
C LEU A 222 1.81 11.12 -6.73
N ALA A 223 2.12 12.15 -5.91
CA ALA A 223 2.30 13.52 -6.39
C ALA A 223 3.54 13.56 -7.29
N GLY A 224 3.30 13.38 -8.57
CA GLY A 224 4.27 13.07 -9.59
C GLY A 224 3.94 11.69 -10.19
N PRO A 225 4.06 11.52 -11.50
CA PRO A 225 3.30 10.54 -12.24
C PRO A 225 3.64 9.10 -11.80
N LYS A 226 2.74 8.18 -12.09
CA LYS A 226 2.96 6.73 -12.24
C LYS A 226 4.29 6.36 -12.94
N VAL A 227 4.97 7.34 -13.49
CA VAL A 227 6.30 7.24 -14.09
C VAL A 227 7.37 6.77 -13.09
N LEU A 228 7.31 7.19 -11.82
CA LEU A 228 8.27 6.73 -10.81
C LEU A 228 8.11 5.23 -10.50
N GLU A 229 6.87 4.74 -10.51
CA GLU A 229 6.58 3.32 -10.28
C GLU A 229 7.26 2.43 -11.33
N HIS A 230 7.37 2.92 -12.57
CA HIS A 230 8.04 2.16 -13.63
C HIS A 230 9.57 2.20 -13.54
N MET A 231 10.13 3.23 -12.91
CA MET A 231 11.57 3.44 -12.81
C MET A 231 12.23 2.66 -11.67
N VAL A 232 11.52 2.52 -10.54
CA VAL A 232 12.05 1.87 -9.32
C VAL A 232 11.86 0.36 -9.35
N ASP A 233 12.61 -0.37 -8.52
CA ASP A 233 12.54 -1.82 -8.43
C ASP A 233 11.37 -2.30 -7.56
N CYS A 234 11.09 -1.57 -6.47
CA CYS A 234 10.01 -1.87 -5.56
C CYS A 234 9.25 -0.58 -5.21
N VAL A 235 7.93 -0.67 -5.13
CA VAL A 235 7.03 0.41 -4.71
C VAL A 235 6.19 -0.10 -3.56
N LEU A 236 6.33 0.52 -2.41
CA LEU A 236 5.56 0.26 -1.20
C LEU A 236 4.56 1.40 -0.99
N HIS A 237 3.30 1.07 -0.83
CA HIS A 237 2.25 2.00 -0.46
C HIS A 237 1.88 1.82 1.01
N PHE A 238 1.93 2.91 1.76
CA PHE A 238 1.49 2.99 3.13
C PHE A 238 0.05 3.50 3.14
N GLU A 239 -0.88 2.63 3.54
CA GLU A 239 -2.31 2.89 3.57
C GLU A 239 -2.79 3.01 5.03
N GLY A 240 -3.81 3.83 5.26
CA GLY A 240 -4.45 4.03 6.56
C GLY A 240 -5.02 5.44 6.67
N GLU A 241 -6.00 5.62 7.54
CA GLU A 241 -6.58 6.91 7.85
C GLU A 241 -5.94 7.46 9.15
N GLU A 242 -5.91 8.79 9.31
CA GLU A 242 -5.30 9.45 10.48
C GLU A 242 -5.91 8.99 11.81
N HIS A 243 -7.19 8.60 11.80
CA HIS A 243 -7.93 8.18 12.98
C HIS A 243 -7.88 6.68 13.26
N ASN A 244 -7.34 5.89 12.35
CA ASN A 244 -7.21 4.44 12.54
C ASN A 244 -5.88 4.11 13.20
N SER A 245 -5.90 3.19 14.17
CA SER A 245 -4.67 2.73 14.84
C SER A 245 -3.76 1.95 13.89
N TYR A 246 -4.34 1.20 12.96
CA TYR A 246 -3.60 0.33 12.07
C TYR A 246 -3.17 1.01 10.78
N ARG A 247 -1.98 0.61 10.30
CA ARG A 247 -1.38 1.03 9.04
C ARG A 247 -1.04 -0.21 8.23
N ILE A 248 -1.41 -0.22 6.97
CA ILE A 248 -1.13 -1.33 6.06
C ILE A 248 -0.07 -0.90 5.07
N LEU A 249 0.99 -1.67 4.96
CA LEU A 249 2.02 -1.50 3.95
C LEU A 249 1.82 -2.55 2.86
N ARG A 250 1.68 -2.10 1.62
CA ARG A 250 1.40 -2.97 0.46
C ARG A 250 2.43 -2.76 -0.63
N ALA A 251 2.90 -3.83 -1.24
CA ALA A 251 3.72 -3.75 -2.44
C ALA A 251 2.84 -3.51 -3.68
N ALA A 252 2.90 -2.31 -4.27
CA ALA A 252 2.27 -2.04 -5.56
C ALA A 252 3.11 -2.59 -6.73
N LYS A 253 4.44 -2.68 -6.53
CA LYS A 253 5.40 -3.29 -7.45
C LYS A 253 6.55 -3.89 -6.65
N ASN A 254 6.97 -5.09 -7.02
CA ASN A 254 8.17 -5.70 -6.44
C ASN A 254 8.83 -6.62 -7.49
N ARG A 255 10.06 -6.29 -7.92
CA ARG A 255 10.83 -7.12 -8.88
C ARG A 255 11.50 -8.32 -8.20
N PHE A 256 11.58 -8.31 -6.87
CA PHE A 256 12.33 -9.29 -6.08
C PHE A 256 11.43 -10.18 -5.22
N GLY A 257 10.13 -9.99 -5.30
CA GLY A 257 9.15 -10.73 -4.51
C GLY A 257 7.74 -10.58 -5.02
N ALA A 258 6.80 -11.18 -4.31
CA ALA A 258 5.39 -11.11 -4.62
C ALA A 258 4.82 -9.70 -4.30
N THR A 259 3.87 -9.23 -5.11
CA THR A 259 3.17 -7.95 -4.87
C THR A 259 1.89 -8.12 -4.06
N ASN A 260 1.56 -9.35 -3.70
CA ASN A 260 0.34 -9.70 -2.97
C ASN A 260 0.58 -9.94 -1.46
N GLU A 261 1.74 -9.54 -0.95
CA GLU A 261 2.02 -9.54 0.49
C GLU A 261 1.68 -8.19 1.11
N ILE A 262 1.22 -8.22 2.36
CA ILE A 262 1.00 -7.04 3.18
C ILE A 262 1.76 -7.10 4.49
N GLY A 263 2.17 -5.93 4.99
CA GLY A 263 2.64 -5.70 6.34
C GLY A 263 1.62 -4.89 7.13
N VAL A 264 1.37 -5.27 8.36
CA VAL A 264 0.43 -4.54 9.23
C VAL A 264 1.17 -3.99 10.43
N PHE A 265 0.96 -2.70 10.67
CA PHE A 265 1.57 -1.95 11.75
C PHE A 265 0.51 -1.21 12.55
N GLU A 266 0.81 -0.96 13.81
CA GLU A 266 0.05 -0.07 14.67
C GLU A 266 0.90 1.15 15.03
N MET A 267 0.29 2.35 15.02
CA MET A 267 0.99 3.58 15.42
C MET A 267 0.87 3.75 16.94
N GLY A 268 1.98 3.57 17.63
CA GLY A 268 2.09 3.79 19.06
C GLY A 268 2.94 5.02 19.42
N ASP A 269 3.09 5.29 20.71
CA ASP A 269 3.89 6.41 21.23
C ASP A 269 5.37 6.29 20.87
N GLN A 270 5.87 5.07 20.74
CA GLN A 270 7.25 4.75 20.37
C GLN A 270 7.44 4.50 18.87
N GLY A 271 6.48 4.90 18.03
CA GLY A 271 6.51 4.71 16.58
C GLY A 271 5.63 3.56 16.09
N LEU A 272 6.03 2.95 15.00
CA LEU A 272 5.31 1.84 14.37
C LEU A 272 5.67 0.52 15.07
N ILE A 273 4.64 -0.22 15.45
CA ILE A 273 4.72 -1.53 16.07
C ILE A 273 4.17 -2.54 15.08
N GLU A 274 4.90 -3.64 14.87
CA GLU A 274 4.43 -4.71 13.99
C GLU A 274 3.22 -5.43 14.59
N VAL A 275 2.25 -5.78 13.75
CA VAL A 275 1.07 -6.57 14.12
C VAL A 275 1.18 -7.96 13.49
N PRO A 276 1.82 -8.93 14.18
CA PRO A 276 2.05 -10.26 13.61
C PRO A 276 0.75 -11.02 13.33
N ASN A 277 -0.30 -10.74 14.10
CA ASN A 277 -1.61 -11.36 13.95
C ASN A 277 -2.72 -10.29 13.77
N PRO A 278 -2.91 -9.76 12.55
CA PRO A 278 -3.93 -8.75 12.30
C PRO A 278 -5.34 -9.21 12.62
N SER A 279 -5.67 -10.48 12.36
CA SER A 279 -6.99 -11.04 12.65
C SER A 279 -7.34 -10.96 14.14
N GLU A 280 -6.41 -11.26 15.02
CA GLU A 280 -6.60 -11.15 16.47
C GLU A 280 -6.76 -9.70 16.92
N ALA A 281 -5.92 -8.81 16.38
CA ALA A 281 -5.97 -7.39 16.67
C ALA A 281 -7.32 -6.77 16.23
N MET A 282 -7.80 -7.12 15.03
CA MET A 282 -9.07 -6.62 14.47
C MET A 282 -10.31 -7.15 15.22
N LEU A 283 -10.22 -8.29 15.87
CA LEU A 283 -11.30 -8.88 16.65
C LEU A 283 -11.23 -8.54 18.15
N SER A 284 -10.19 -7.81 18.57
CA SER A 284 -10.03 -7.40 19.96
C SER A 284 -11.18 -6.51 20.42
N GLY A 285 -11.76 -6.81 21.59
CA GLY A 285 -12.88 -6.05 22.14
C GLY A 285 -14.24 -6.32 21.50
N ARG A 286 -14.39 -7.35 20.66
CA ARG A 286 -15.66 -7.75 20.06
C ARG A 286 -16.69 -8.04 21.17
N PRO A 287 -17.87 -7.40 21.15
CA PRO A 287 -18.90 -7.63 22.17
C PRO A 287 -19.57 -9.00 21.99
N GLU A 288 -19.79 -9.69 23.10
CA GLU A 288 -20.57 -10.94 23.12
C GLU A 288 -22.07 -10.65 23.14
N ASN A 289 -22.85 -11.51 22.49
CA ASN A 289 -24.30 -11.51 22.52
C ASN A 289 -24.98 -10.17 22.10
N MET A 290 -24.32 -9.38 21.26
CA MET A 290 -24.89 -8.17 20.70
C MET A 290 -25.33 -8.38 19.26
N PRO A 291 -26.58 -7.95 18.90
CA PRO A 291 -27.05 -8.03 17.53
C PRO A 291 -26.29 -7.10 16.61
N GLY A 292 -26.26 -7.44 15.32
CA GLY A 292 -25.69 -6.56 14.29
C GLY A 292 -24.19 -6.75 14.05
N SER A 293 -23.53 -7.74 14.63
CA SER A 293 -22.11 -8.04 14.37
C SER A 293 -21.95 -9.42 13.75
N CYS A 294 -21.12 -9.51 12.70
CA CYS A 294 -20.71 -10.78 12.10
C CYS A 294 -19.25 -10.72 11.64
N VAL A 295 -18.51 -11.82 11.83
CA VAL A 295 -17.13 -11.92 11.40
C VAL A 295 -17.06 -12.56 10.02
N THR A 296 -16.20 -12.01 9.18
CA THR A 296 -15.82 -12.58 7.88
C THR A 296 -14.32 -12.85 7.81
N CYS A 297 -13.88 -13.53 6.76
CA CYS A 297 -12.48 -13.67 6.41
C CYS A 297 -12.26 -13.18 4.98
N VAL A 298 -11.50 -12.12 4.83
CA VAL A 298 -11.11 -11.54 3.53
C VAL A 298 -9.67 -11.90 3.21
N MET A 299 -9.31 -11.85 1.92
CA MET A 299 -7.93 -12.01 1.48
C MET A 299 -7.31 -10.64 1.26
N GLU A 300 -6.36 -10.29 2.08
CA GLU A 300 -5.49 -9.14 1.86
C GLU A 300 -4.22 -9.63 1.18
N GLY A 301 -4.24 -9.58 -0.15
CA GLY A 301 -3.23 -10.25 -0.97
C GLY A 301 -3.32 -11.76 -0.86
N VAL A 302 -2.31 -12.42 -0.31
CA VAL A 302 -2.30 -13.88 -0.02
C VAL A 302 -2.63 -14.18 1.44
N ARG A 303 -2.76 -13.17 2.30
CA ARG A 303 -2.97 -13.32 3.73
C ARG A 303 -4.46 -13.33 4.06
N PRO A 304 -5.02 -14.38 4.64
CA PRO A 304 -6.37 -14.35 5.18
C PRO A 304 -6.39 -13.47 6.44
N VAL A 305 -7.34 -12.54 6.49
CA VAL A 305 -7.53 -11.64 7.64
C VAL A 305 -9.01 -11.69 8.05
N LEU A 306 -9.26 -11.91 9.34
CA LEU A 306 -10.60 -11.81 9.89
C LEU A 306 -10.94 -10.34 10.16
N ALA A 307 -12.17 -9.97 9.80
CA ALA A 307 -12.71 -8.64 10.03
C ALA A 307 -14.11 -8.72 10.61
N GLU A 308 -14.44 -7.84 11.54
CA GLU A 308 -15.78 -7.68 12.07
C GLU A 308 -16.55 -6.66 11.26
N VAL A 309 -17.69 -7.08 10.73
CA VAL A 309 -18.68 -6.22 10.06
C VAL A 309 -19.81 -5.95 11.04
N GLN A 310 -20.01 -4.69 11.38
CA GLN A 310 -21.11 -4.23 12.20
C GLN A 310 -22.16 -3.53 11.35
N ALA A 311 -23.42 -3.82 11.60
CA ALA A 311 -24.56 -3.22 10.95
C ALA A 311 -25.61 -2.79 11.99
N LEU A 312 -26.14 -1.58 11.84
CA LEU A 312 -27.23 -1.06 12.65
C LEU A 312 -28.38 -0.66 11.74
N LEU A 313 -29.54 -1.22 12.00
CA LEU A 313 -30.81 -0.85 11.40
C LEU A 313 -31.70 -0.25 12.47
N SER A 314 -32.24 0.94 12.25
CA SER A 314 -33.17 1.61 13.13
C SER A 314 -34.33 2.19 12.34
N PRO A 315 -35.58 2.27 12.91
CA PRO A 315 -36.69 2.93 12.24
C PRO A 315 -36.32 4.38 11.89
N SER A 316 -36.62 4.81 10.65
CA SER A 316 -36.38 6.18 10.22
C SER A 316 -37.41 7.11 10.79
N ALA A 317 -37.01 8.14 11.53
CA ALA A 317 -37.93 9.07 12.22
C ALA A 317 -38.55 10.12 11.26
N TYR A 318 -37.96 10.38 10.08
CA TYR A 318 -38.30 11.56 9.24
C TYR A 318 -38.62 11.24 7.78
N GLY A 319 -38.94 10.02 7.45
CA GLY A 319 -39.34 9.62 6.08
C GLY A 319 -38.22 9.51 5.06
N ASN A 320 -37.05 10.05 5.33
CA ASN A 320 -35.84 9.91 4.49
C ASN A 320 -34.82 9.03 5.22
N SER A 321 -34.72 7.77 4.81
CA SER A 321 -33.77 6.83 5.39
C SER A 321 -32.32 7.28 5.18
N ARG A 322 -31.57 7.40 6.28
CA ARG A 322 -30.13 7.65 6.26
C ARG A 322 -29.38 6.37 5.90
N ARG A 323 -28.36 6.50 5.08
CA ARG A 323 -27.56 5.35 4.64
C ARG A 323 -26.08 5.71 4.69
N THR A 324 -25.33 5.01 5.54
CA THR A 324 -23.92 5.26 5.78
C THR A 324 -23.17 3.93 5.77
N SER A 325 -22.04 3.90 5.08
CA SER A 325 -21.14 2.76 5.06
C SER A 325 -19.71 3.25 5.27
N ASN A 326 -19.02 2.68 6.25
CA ASN A 326 -17.62 2.94 6.57
C ASN A 326 -16.86 1.61 6.52
N GLY A 327 -15.75 1.58 5.76
CA GLY A 327 -14.95 0.37 5.58
C GLY A 327 -15.58 -0.71 4.68
N PHE A 328 -16.77 -0.47 4.12
CA PHE A 328 -17.42 -1.34 3.13
C PHE A 328 -17.89 -0.47 1.96
N ASP A 329 -17.73 -0.96 0.70
CA ASP A 329 -18.17 -0.20 -0.48
C ASP A 329 -19.66 0.16 -0.39
N TYR A 330 -19.96 1.46 -0.50
CA TYR A 330 -21.30 1.98 -0.33
C TYR A 330 -22.30 1.38 -1.34
N ASN A 331 -21.91 1.30 -2.62
CA ASN A 331 -22.82 0.80 -3.66
C ASN A 331 -23.09 -0.69 -3.46
N ARG A 332 -22.06 -1.46 -3.06
CA ARG A 332 -22.22 -2.88 -2.75
C ARG A 332 -23.10 -3.08 -1.52
N ALA A 333 -22.92 -2.30 -0.47
CA ALA A 333 -23.77 -2.33 0.72
C ALA A 333 -25.24 -2.03 0.38
N MET A 334 -25.50 -1.06 -0.52
CA MET A 334 -26.86 -0.75 -0.99
C MET A 334 -27.47 -1.89 -1.81
N MET A 335 -26.67 -2.58 -2.63
CA MET A 335 -27.13 -3.78 -3.34
C MET A 335 -27.49 -4.89 -2.36
N MET A 336 -26.68 -5.14 -1.34
CA MET A 336 -26.96 -6.15 -0.31
C MET A 336 -28.23 -5.82 0.47
N LEU A 337 -28.47 -4.55 0.81
CA LEU A 337 -29.70 -4.10 1.44
C LEU A 337 -30.93 -4.41 0.55
N ALA A 338 -30.88 -4.08 -0.73
CA ALA A 338 -31.96 -4.36 -1.68
C ALA A 338 -32.22 -5.87 -1.86
N VAL A 339 -31.16 -6.67 -1.91
CA VAL A 339 -31.28 -8.14 -1.96
C VAL A 339 -31.92 -8.69 -0.70
N LEU A 340 -31.50 -8.20 0.46
CA LEU A 340 -32.03 -8.63 1.75
C LEU A 340 -33.53 -8.28 1.88
N GLU A 341 -33.94 -7.09 1.44
CA GLU A 341 -35.33 -6.68 1.40
C GLU A 341 -36.17 -7.55 0.46
N LYS A 342 -35.77 -7.63 -0.81
CA LYS A 342 -36.53 -8.29 -1.86
C LYS A 342 -36.53 -9.81 -1.77
N ARG A 343 -35.37 -10.41 -1.40
CA ARG A 343 -35.15 -11.87 -1.42
C ARG A 343 -35.15 -12.47 -0.01
N GLY A 344 -34.65 -11.71 0.98
CA GLY A 344 -34.68 -12.10 2.40
C GLY A 344 -36.03 -11.92 3.05
N GLY A 345 -36.91 -11.06 2.51
CA GLY A 345 -38.24 -10.80 3.02
C GLY A 345 -38.27 -9.91 4.26
N LEU A 346 -37.23 -9.05 4.46
CA LEU A 346 -37.18 -8.09 5.55
C LEU A 346 -37.66 -6.72 5.06
N ALA A 347 -38.55 -6.05 5.83
CA ALA A 347 -39.09 -4.73 5.47
C ALA A 347 -38.11 -3.62 5.87
N LEU A 348 -37.17 -3.28 5.00
CA LEU A 348 -36.06 -2.37 5.29
C LEU A 348 -36.23 -0.97 4.71
N SER A 349 -37.27 -0.71 3.91
CA SER A 349 -37.48 0.56 3.20
C SER A 349 -37.53 1.77 4.11
N ASN A 350 -38.09 1.61 5.33
CA ASN A 350 -38.26 2.67 6.32
C ASN A 350 -37.22 2.61 7.45
N CYS A 351 -36.08 1.97 7.21
CA CYS A 351 -35.03 1.89 8.20
C CYS A 351 -33.82 2.76 7.80
N ASP A 352 -33.25 3.45 8.77
CA ASP A 352 -31.92 3.99 8.68
C ASP A 352 -30.92 2.82 8.69
N PHE A 353 -29.86 2.96 7.91
CA PHE A 353 -28.88 1.91 7.64
C PHE A 353 -27.47 2.44 7.91
N TYR A 354 -26.75 1.76 8.79
CA TYR A 354 -25.38 2.07 9.13
C TYR A 354 -24.56 0.80 9.08
N VAL A 355 -23.42 0.85 8.37
CA VAL A 355 -22.42 -0.23 8.32
C VAL A 355 -21.08 0.31 8.71
N ASN A 356 -20.36 -0.44 9.53
CA ASN A 356 -19.01 -0.11 9.94
C ASN A 356 -18.15 -1.37 9.98
N VAL A 357 -16.95 -1.30 9.44
CA VAL A 357 -15.92 -2.34 9.56
C VAL A 357 -14.97 -1.94 10.67
N ILE A 358 -14.84 -2.80 11.68
CA ILE A 358 -13.99 -2.53 12.83
C ILE A 358 -12.51 -2.66 12.44
N GLY A 359 -11.66 -1.84 13.05
CA GLY A 359 -10.20 -1.84 12.82
C GLY A 359 -9.74 -1.03 11.62
N GLY A 360 -10.67 -0.33 10.91
CA GLY A 360 -10.31 0.57 9.81
C GLY A 360 -9.90 -0.12 8.51
N LEU A 361 -10.20 -1.42 8.36
CA LEU A 361 -10.05 -2.12 7.09
C LEU A 361 -11.12 -1.66 6.10
N THR A 362 -10.75 -1.60 4.83
CA THR A 362 -11.69 -1.40 3.73
C THR A 362 -11.94 -2.73 3.03
N LEU A 363 -13.16 -3.28 3.18
CA LEU A 363 -13.54 -4.55 2.59
C LEU A 363 -14.08 -4.34 1.17
N ASN A 364 -13.23 -4.57 0.18
CA ASN A 364 -13.57 -4.46 -1.25
C ASN A 364 -13.87 -5.82 -1.88
N GLU A 365 -13.83 -6.88 -1.09
CA GLU A 365 -13.95 -8.26 -1.57
C GLU A 365 -15.36 -8.82 -1.40
N PRO A 366 -15.95 -9.46 -2.46
CA PRO A 366 -17.27 -10.08 -2.39
C PRO A 366 -17.45 -11.13 -1.30
N ALA A 367 -16.37 -11.73 -0.81
CA ALA A 367 -16.40 -12.72 0.26
C ALA A 367 -17.06 -12.20 1.56
N ALA A 368 -17.07 -10.88 1.77
CA ALA A 368 -17.65 -10.24 2.95
C ALA A 368 -19.18 -10.03 2.87
N ASP A 369 -19.80 -10.24 1.70
CA ASP A 369 -21.24 -9.99 1.52
C ASP A 369 -22.10 -10.80 2.47
N LEU A 370 -21.77 -12.08 2.65
CA LEU A 370 -22.55 -12.96 3.50
C LEU A 370 -22.51 -12.50 4.97
N ALA A 371 -21.37 -11.99 5.42
CA ALA A 371 -21.25 -11.43 6.77
C ALA A 371 -22.07 -10.15 6.92
N LEU A 372 -22.05 -9.26 5.90
CA LEU A 372 -22.89 -8.05 5.91
C LEU A 372 -24.38 -8.40 5.95
N ILE A 373 -24.85 -9.34 5.10
CA ILE A 373 -26.23 -9.83 5.11
C ILE A 373 -26.60 -10.40 6.48
N THR A 374 -25.70 -11.18 7.07
CA THR A 374 -25.89 -11.81 8.39
C THR A 374 -25.97 -10.76 9.49
N ALA A 375 -25.07 -9.76 9.49
CA ALA A 375 -25.08 -8.66 10.45
C ALA A 375 -26.35 -7.80 10.34
N LEU A 376 -26.78 -7.47 9.10
CA LEU A 376 -28.03 -6.73 8.86
C LEU A 376 -29.25 -7.49 9.33
N ALA A 377 -29.35 -8.78 9.01
CA ALA A 377 -30.48 -9.60 9.45
C ALA A 377 -30.51 -9.76 10.98
N SER A 378 -29.34 -9.89 11.59
CA SER A 378 -29.17 -9.92 13.05
C SER A 378 -29.65 -8.62 13.71
N SER A 379 -29.21 -7.46 13.18
CA SER A 379 -29.65 -6.14 13.67
C SER A 379 -31.15 -5.93 13.51
N PHE A 380 -31.74 -6.29 12.35
CA PHE A 380 -33.19 -6.12 12.09
C PHE A 380 -34.04 -6.98 13.00
N ARG A 381 -33.60 -8.20 13.34
CA ARG A 381 -34.35 -9.13 14.20
C ARG A 381 -34.03 -9.00 15.69
N ASP A 382 -33.09 -8.15 16.02
CA ASP A 382 -32.51 -8.00 17.37
C ASP A 382 -32.07 -9.34 17.98
N LYS A 383 -31.40 -10.17 17.15
CA LYS A 383 -30.88 -11.48 17.53
C LYS A 383 -29.39 -11.55 17.26
N PRO A 384 -28.57 -11.84 18.26
CA PRO A 384 -27.11 -11.90 18.06
C PRO A 384 -26.71 -13.05 17.14
N VAL A 385 -25.69 -12.83 16.33
CA VAL A 385 -24.96 -13.90 15.62
C VAL A 385 -24.18 -14.69 16.66
N PRO A 386 -24.17 -16.04 16.61
CA PRO A 386 -23.33 -16.84 17.52
C PRO A 386 -21.88 -16.34 17.52
N PHE A 387 -21.31 -16.15 18.71
CA PHE A 387 -19.97 -15.56 18.86
C PHE A 387 -18.89 -16.38 18.15
N ASP A 388 -19.07 -17.68 18.05
CA ASP A 388 -18.17 -18.65 17.41
C ASP A 388 -18.46 -18.89 15.93
N LEU A 389 -19.32 -18.06 15.29
CA LEU A 389 -19.71 -18.15 13.88
C LEU A 389 -19.01 -17.08 13.05
N ALA A 390 -18.39 -17.48 11.94
CA ALA A 390 -17.96 -16.61 10.85
C ALA A 390 -18.79 -16.88 9.60
N ALA A 391 -18.90 -15.88 8.70
CA ALA A 391 -19.66 -16.00 7.46
C ALA A 391 -18.80 -15.55 6.26
N ILE A 392 -18.67 -16.41 5.24
CA ILE A 392 -17.84 -16.18 4.07
C ILE A 392 -18.64 -16.56 2.82
N GLY A 393 -18.83 -15.62 1.90
CA GLY A 393 -19.51 -15.93 0.64
C GLY A 393 -19.91 -14.68 -0.12
N GLU A 394 -19.93 -14.77 -1.45
CA GLU A 394 -20.47 -13.75 -2.33
C GLU A 394 -21.99 -13.91 -2.45
N VAL A 395 -22.72 -12.80 -2.46
CA VAL A 395 -24.18 -12.77 -2.61
C VAL A 395 -24.54 -12.18 -3.96
N GLY A 396 -25.26 -12.94 -4.77
CA GLY A 396 -25.81 -12.47 -6.03
C GLY A 396 -27.16 -11.73 -5.87
N LEU A 397 -27.55 -10.96 -6.90
CA LEU A 397 -28.79 -10.16 -6.89
C LEU A 397 -30.08 -11.01 -6.83
N THR A 398 -30.01 -12.29 -7.15
CA THR A 398 -31.15 -13.20 -7.01
C THR A 398 -31.24 -13.82 -5.61
N GLY A 399 -30.28 -13.51 -4.74
CA GLY A 399 -30.18 -14.01 -3.36
C GLY A 399 -29.43 -15.34 -3.25
N GLU A 400 -28.82 -15.81 -4.34
CA GLU A 400 -27.99 -17.00 -4.36
C GLU A 400 -26.62 -16.73 -3.73
N LEU A 401 -26.01 -17.75 -3.15
CA LEU A 401 -24.66 -17.71 -2.61
C LEU A 401 -23.67 -18.34 -3.57
N ARG A 402 -22.59 -17.64 -3.83
CA ARG A 402 -21.50 -18.03 -4.73
C ARG A 402 -20.21 -18.29 -3.99
N SER A 403 -19.45 -19.23 -4.54
CA SER A 403 -18.12 -19.54 -4.03
C SER A 403 -17.16 -18.37 -4.20
N VAL A 404 -16.24 -18.26 -3.23
CA VAL A 404 -15.16 -17.28 -3.23
C VAL A 404 -13.81 -17.97 -3.42
N SER A 405 -12.80 -17.22 -3.80
CA SER A 405 -11.42 -17.70 -3.94
C SER A 405 -10.83 -18.11 -2.60
N ALA A 406 -9.80 -18.96 -2.60
CA ALA A 406 -8.98 -19.32 -1.43
C ALA A 406 -9.80 -19.80 -0.21
N VAL A 407 -10.97 -20.44 -0.41
CA VAL A 407 -11.90 -20.81 0.67
C VAL A 407 -11.23 -21.65 1.76
N ASN A 408 -10.32 -22.58 1.40
CA ASN A 408 -9.62 -23.41 2.39
C ASN A 408 -8.66 -22.61 3.27
N GLN A 409 -7.99 -21.58 2.74
CA GLN A 409 -7.13 -20.71 3.53
C GLN A 409 -7.97 -19.88 4.51
N ARG A 410 -9.12 -19.34 4.05
CA ARG A 410 -10.04 -18.55 4.88
C ARG A 410 -10.60 -19.38 6.05
N ILE A 411 -11.11 -20.57 5.80
CA ILE A 411 -11.66 -21.43 6.86
C ILE A 411 -10.58 -21.93 7.81
N SER A 412 -9.35 -22.12 7.34
CA SER A 412 -8.22 -22.45 8.22
C SER A 412 -7.90 -21.30 9.18
N GLU A 413 -7.92 -20.06 8.69
CA GLU A 413 -7.74 -18.87 9.52
C GLU A 413 -8.89 -18.69 10.53
N VAL A 414 -10.15 -18.86 10.07
CA VAL A 414 -11.33 -18.85 10.95
C VAL A 414 -11.15 -19.84 12.10
N ARG A 415 -10.70 -21.06 11.80
CA ARG A 415 -10.44 -22.07 12.83
C ARG A 415 -9.27 -21.71 13.75
N ARG A 416 -8.20 -21.17 13.18
CA ARG A 416 -7.00 -20.75 13.93
C ARG A 416 -7.34 -19.73 15.02
N LEU A 417 -8.31 -18.84 14.75
CA LEU A 417 -8.79 -17.80 15.67
C LEU A 417 -9.88 -18.29 16.64
N GLY A 418 -10.11 -19.61 16.71
CA GLY A 418 -10.99 -20.21 17.73
C GLY A 418 -12.46 -20.37 17.31
N PHE A 419 -12.86 -19.93 16.14
CA PHE A 419 -14.22 -20.14 15.65
C PHE A 419 -14.52 -21.63 15.47
N THR A 420 -15.74 -22.03 15.78
CA THR A 420 -16.19 -23.42 15.67
C THR A 420 -17.21 -23.63 14.57
N LYS A 421 -17.78 -22.56 14.01
CA LYS A 421 -18.77 -22.59 12.94
C LYS A 421 -18.41 -21.60 11.84
N CYS A 422 -18.66 -22.00 10.59
CA CYS A 422 -18.49 -21.11 9.46
C CYS A 422 -19.62 -21.31 8.44
N LEU A 423 -20.34 -20.22 8.11
CA LEU A 423 -21.27 -20.17 7.01
C LEU A 423 -20.48 -20.08 5.70
N VAL A 424 -20.73 -20.99 4.78
CA VAL A 424 -20.09 -21.04 3.46
C VAL A 424 -21.10 -21.38 2.36
N PRO A 425 -20.88 -20.95 1.12
CA PRO A 425 -21.73 -21.34 0.01
C PRO A 425 -21.79 -22.86 -0.15
N ALA A 426 -22.97 -23.41 -0.41
CA ALA A 426 -23.18 -24.86 -0.60
C ALA A 426 -22.45 -25.38 -1.82
N ARG A 427 -22.34 -24.55 -2.89
CA ARG A 427 -21.60 -24.86 -4.11
C ARG A 427 -20.25 -24.17 -4.06
N SER A 428 -19.18 -24.95 -4.25
CA SER A 428 -17.81 -24.45 -4.33
C SER A 428 -17.15 -24.95 -5.60
N THR A 429 -16.25 -24.15 -6.18
CA THR A 429 -15.44 -24.52 -7.35
C THR A 429 -14.36 -25.55 -7.05
N GLY A 430 -14.18 -25.94 -5.78
CA GLY A 430 -13.20 -26.93 -5.33
C GLY A 430 -13.67 -27.69 -4.10
N LYS A 431 -12.91 -28.72 -3.73
CA LYS A 431 -13.16 -29.49 -2.51
C LYS A 431 -12.86 -28.60 -1.29
N ILE A 432 -13.89 -28.31 -0.49
CA ILE A 432 -13.72 -27.64 0.79
C ILE A 432 -13.35 -28.70 1.83
N ILE A 433 -12.20 -28.53 2.46
CA ILE A 433 -11.67 -29.40 3.53
C ILE A 433 -11.88 -28.66 4.86
N ALA A 434 -12.83 -29.13 5.66
CA ALA A 434 -13.05 -28.56 6.98
C ALA A 434 -11.89 -28.90 7.93
N PRO A 435 -11.25 -27.89 8.55
CA PRO A 435 -10.30 -28.18 9.62
C PRO A 435 -10.95 -28.87 10.80
N ALA A 436 -10.19 -29.68 11.54
CA ALA A 436 -10.69 -30.36 12.74
C ALA A 436 -11.25 -29.34 13.75
N GLY A 437 -12.46 -29.59 14.24
CA GLY A 437 -13.16 -28.72 15.19
C GLY A 437 -13.84 -27.49 14.57
N LEU A 438 -13.99 -27.41 13.24
CA LEU A 438 -14.79 -26.39 12.55
C LEU A 438 -15.96 -27.06 11.83
N THR A 439 -17.18 -26.66 12.16
CA THR A 439 -18.40 -27.09 11.48
C THR A 439 -18.73 -26.12 10.35
N LEU A 440 -18.76 -26.63 9.11
CA LEU A 440 -19.19 -25.87 7.95
C LEU A 440 -20.70 -25.93 7.76
N ILE A 441 -21.37 -24.81 7.88
CA ILE A 441 -22.79 -24.66 7.59
C ILE A 441 -22.93 -24.23 6.15
N ARG A 442 -23.33 -25.15 5.27
CA ARG A 442 -23.45 -24.92 3.84
C ARG A 442 -24.80 -24.35 3.50
N VAL A 443 -24.85 -23.21 2.87
CA VAL A 443 -26.07 -22.49 2.51
C VAL A 443 -26.08 -22.11 1.04
N SER A 444 -27.22 -22.25 0.38
CA SER A 444 -27.38 -22.01 -1.06
C SER A 444 -27.91 -20.61 -1.38
N ASN A 445 -28.59 -19.98 -0.43
CA ASN A 445 -29.21 -18.68 -0.59
C ASN A 445 -29.29 -17.93 0.75
N ILE A 446 -29.62 -16.65 0.69
CA ILE A 446 -29.67 -15.78 1.86
C ILE A 446 -30.75 -16.16 2.87
N ARG A 447 -31.86 -16.81 2.44
CA ARG A 447 -32.91 -17.25 3.38
C ARG A 447 -32.41 -18.36 4.29
N GLU A 448 -31.67 -19.32 3.72
CA GLU A 448 -31.01 -20.37 4.50
C GLU A 448 -29.99 -19.78 5.49
N ALA A 449 -29.18 -18.78 5.02
CA ALA A 449 -28.23 -18.12 5.89
C ALA A 449 -28.90 -17.39 7.07
N ILE A 450 -30.00 -16.66 6.80
CA ILE A 450 -30.76 -15.96 7.84
C ILE A 450 -31.44 -16.95 8.80
N ALA A 451 -31.85 -18.12 8.34
CA ALA A 451 -32.46 -19.15 9.18
C ALA A 451 -31.51 -19.72 10.25
N VAL A 452 -30.19 -19.62 10.02
CA VAL A 452 -29.17 -20.04 11.02
C VAL A 452 -29.18 -19.12 12.26
N LEU A 453 -29.73 -17.88 12.14
CA LEU A 453 -29.85 -16.91 13.23
C LEU A 453 -31.10 -17.10 14.08
N ILE A 454 -32.00 -17.99 13.69
CA ILE A 454 -33.28 -18.25 14.36
C ILE A 454 -33.14 -19.44 15.29
#